data_0136dcea82f8f6d56052fb861e9feb0a
#
_entry.id   0136dcea82f8f6d56052fb861e9feb0a
#
_cell.length_a   1.000
_cell.length_b   1.000
_cell.length_c   1.000
_cell.angle_alpha   90.00
_cell.angle_beta   90.00
_cell.angle_gamma   90.00
#
_symmetry.space_group_name_H-M   'P 1'
#
loop_
_entity.id
_entity.type
_entity.pdbx_description
1 polymer ?
#
loop_
_entity_poly.entity_id
_entity_poly.type
_entity_poly.pdbx_seq_one_letter_code
_entity_poly.pdbx_strand_id
1 'polypeptide(L)'
;MDDRVYHYTSLDAMLSILQGIDEYKEYTENDGTKPIVLYLRATHISFLNDATEGKIYPEALEYLGLNTENMFNLAKPHIISFSKAKDRLSMWRGYARNGSGVMLEFDKTGVETSIKDFYSKKTFGTDHFDCTYTTAEKLINEVEIPQSDKDKYYALSNSAKYKHEAFNEECEYRISIGTPPREDKFYIRNGVIVPYIDIAIRTECLKEIMLGPGVDKDKTQYAIQSILKRKLGEDCTFVEITKSQIPFINN
;
A
#
# COMPACT_ATOMS: atom_id res chain seq x y z
N MET A 1 -4.08 -20.92 6.38
CA MET A 1 -2.84 -20.14 6.33
C MET A 1 -3.23 -18.72 6.72
N ASP A 2 -2.51 -18.13 7.67
CA ASP A 2 -2.75 -16.73 8.03
C ASP A 2 -2.46 -15.86 6.81
N ASP A 3 -3.46 -15.19 6.29
CA ASP A 3 -3.35 -14.34 5.11
C ASP A 3 -2.94 -12.93 5.57
N ARG A 4 -1.62 -12.73 5.75
CA ARG A 4 -1.02 -11.51 6.29
C ARG A 4 -0.27 -10.74 5.22
N VAL A 5 -0.33 -9.41 5.34
CA VAL A 5 0.45 -8.46 4.54
C VAL A 5 1.12 -7.42 5.45
N TYR A 6 2.27 -6.92 5.02
CA TYR A 6 3.17 -6.12 5.85
C TYR A 6 3.44 -4.75 5.20
N HIS A 7 3.19 -3.68 5.92
CA HIS A 7 3.46 -2.32 5.47
C HIS A 7 4.65 -1.72 6.24
N TYR A 8 5.79 -1.62 5.58
CA TYR A 8 7.00 -1.02 6.15
C TYR A 8 6.95 0.49 5.99
N THR A 9 7.22 1.23 7.07
CA THR A 9 7.11 2.69 7.05
C THR A 9 7.96 3.36 8.13
N SER A 10 8.05 4.69 8.09
CA SER A 10 8.74 5.47 9.13
C SER A 10 7.91 5.58 10.41
N LEU A 11 8.57 5.91 11.53
CA LEU A 11 7.89 6.24 12.79
C LEU A 11 6.92 7.43 12.62
N ASP A 12 7.30 8.44 11.84
CA ASP A 12 6.45 9.62 11.59
C ASP A 12 5.15 9.24 10.86
N ALA A 13 5.27 8.36 9.84
CA ALA A 13 4.11 7.89 9.09
C ALA A 13 3.22 7.01 9.96
N MET A 14 3.79 6.06 10.73
CA MET A 14 3.03 5.28 11.71
C MET A 14 2.32 6.17 12.71
N LEU A 15 3.00 7.17 13.27
CA LEU A 15 2.41 8.12 14.22
C LEU A 15 1.20 8.83 13.59
N SER A 16 1.31 9.28 12.34
CA SER A 16 0.21 9.88 11.59
C SER A 16 -0.98 8.91 11.42
N ILE A 17 -0.71 7.64 11.11
CA ILE A 17 -1.72 6.58 10.98
C ILE A 17 -2.45 6.38 12.32
N LEU A 18 -1.72 6.22 13.43
CA LEU A 18 -2.31 5.97 14.75
C LEU A 18 -3.07 7.18 15.29
N GLN A 19 -2.57 8.40 15.09
CA GLN A 19 -3.27 9.63 15.49
C GLN A 19 -4.53 9.87 14.67
N GLY A 20 -4.55 9.42 13.42
CA GLY A 20 -5.70 9.51 12.50
C GLY A 20 -6.83 8.51 12.78
N ILE A 21 -6.67 7.58 13.74
CA ILE A 21 -7.74 6.62 14.11
C ILE A 21 -8.97 7.39 14.60
N ASP A 22 -10.13 7.13 13.95
CA ASP A 22 -11.41 7.79 14.27
C ASP A 22 -12.59 6.98 13.70
N GLU A 23 -13.82 7.38 14.05
CA GLU A 23 -15.04 6.84 13.43
C GLU A 23 -15.11 7.18 11.93
N TYR A 24 -15.44 6.20 11.10
CA TYR A 24 -15.69 6.42 9.68
C TYR A 24 -17.15 6.81 9.44
N LYS A 25 -17.41 8.10 9.35
CA LYS A 25 -18.77 8.67 9.29
C LYS A 25 -19.54 8.34 8.01
N GLU A 26 -18.83 7.99 6.94
CA GLU A 26 -19.40 7.77 5.61
C GLU A 26 -19.96 6.35 5.38
N TYR A 27 -19.81 5.47 6.36
CA TYR A 27 -20.30 4.10 6.32
C TYR A 27 -21.00 3.74 7.64
N THR A 28 -21.98 2.86 7.57
CA THR A 28 -22.70 2.33 8.74
C THR A 28 -22.76 0.82 8.62
N GLU A 29 -22.34 0.12 9.68
CA GLU A 29 -22.42 -1.32 9.77
C GLU A 29 -23.89 -1.80 9.88
N ASN A 30 -24.11 -3.09 9.70
CA ASN A 30 -25.46 -3.68 9.72
C ASN A 30 -26.17 -3.53 11.07
N ASP A 31 -25.42 -3.39 12.15
CA ASP A 31 -25.94 -3.15 13.51
C ASP A 31 -26.17 -1.66 13.83
N GLY A 32 -25.97 -0.77 12.87
CA GLY A 32 -26.14 0.67 13.02
C GLY A 32 -24.92 1.41 13.58
N THR A 33 -23.83 0.73 13.90
CA THR A 33 -22.59 1.36 14.41
C THR A 33 -21.75 1.96 13.30
N LYS A 34 -20.79 2.82 13.66
CA LYS A 34 -19.76 3.34 12.77
C LYS A 34 -18.46 2.60 13.02
N PRO A 35 -17.80 2.05 11.98
CA PRO A 35 -16.52 1.39 12.17
C PRO A 35 -15.43 2.38 12.60
N ILE A 36 -14.54 1.93 13.46
CA ILE A 36 -13.31 2.66 13.79
C ILE A 36 -12.26 2.31 12.74
N VAL A 37 -11.68 3.33 12.13
CA VAL A 37 -10.72 3.16 11.02
C VAL A 37 -9.39 3.83 11.30
N LEU A 38 -8.36 3.33 10.65
CA LEU A 38 -7.10 4.01 10.40
C LEU A 38 -7.01 4.35 8.90
N TYR A 39 -6.09 5.26 8.56
CA TYR A 39 -5.91 5.68 7.17
C TYR A 39 -4.53 5.30 6.65
N LEU A 40 -4.49 4.56 5.54
CA LEU A 40 -3.29 4.34 4.76
C LEU A 40 -3.27 5.27 3.55
N ARG A 41 -2.06 5.75 3.19
CA ARG A 41 -1.89 6.58 1.99
C ARG A 41 -1.73 5.71 0.76
N ALA A 42 -2.66 5.81 -0.17
CA ALA A 42 -2.48 5.30 -1.52
C ALA A 42 -1.77 6.37 -2.35
N THR A 43 -0.57 6.08 -2.81
CA THR A 43 0.27 7.00 -3.59
C THR A 43 -0.05 6.87 -5.07
N HIS A 44 -0.12 8.00 -5.79
CA HIS A 44 -0.29 7.99 -7.24
C HIS A 44 0.84 7.20 -7.92
N ILE A 45 0.52 6.31 -8.85
CA ILE A 45 1.45 5.33 -9.43
C ILE A 45 2.72 5.97 -10.01
N SER A 46 2.62 7.13 -10.65
CA SER A 46 3.77 7.84 -11.24
C SER A 46 4.77 8.37 -10.22
N PHE A 47 4.49 8.26 -8.92
CA PHE A 47 5.33 8.73 -7.82
C PHE A 47 5.82 7.58 -6.92
N LEU A 48 5.66 6.34 -7.34
CA LEU A 48 6.25 5.19 -6.66
C LEU A 48 7.79 5.19 -6.82
N ASN A 49 8.48 4.30 -6.10
CA ASN A 49 9.95 4.35 -6.02
C ASN A 49 10.66 3.78 -7.26
N ASP A 50 10.02 2.88 -7.99
CA ASP A 50 10.56 2.31 -9.20
C ASP A 50 10.26 3.23 -10.40
N ALA A 51 11.29 3.62 -11.14
CA ALA A 51 11.15 4.49 -12.31
C ALA A 51 10.39 3.84 -13.48
N THR A 52 10.21 2.52 -13.43
CA THR A 52 9.46 1.74 -14.44
C THR A 52 8.02 1.46 -14.03
N GLU A 53 7.59 1.96 -12.87
CA GLU A 53 6.23 1.77 -12.36
C GLU A 53 5.15 2.21 -13.36
N GLY A 54 4.25 1.27 -13.68
CA GLY A 54 3.16 1.49 -14.63
C GLY A 54 3.61 1.57 -16.10
N LYS A 55 4.91 1.38 -16.42
CA LYS A 55 5.45 1.52 -17.79
C LYS A 55 5.72 0.19 -18.46
N ILE A 56 6.05 -0.87 -17.71
CA ILE A 56 6.47 -2.17 -18.28
C ILE A 56 5.43 -2.72 -19.26
N TYR A 57 4.15 -2.71 -18.89
CA TYR A 57 3.08 -3.21 -19.74
C TYR A 57 2.87 -2.34 -20.98
N PRO A 58 2.77 -1.01 -20.88
CA PRO A 58 2.71 -0.13 -22.04
C PRO A 58 3.90 -0.24 -22.98
N GLU A 59 5.13 -0.28 -22.46
CA GLU A 59 6.33 -0.49 -23.27
C GLU A 59 6.26 -1.82 -24.03
N ALA A 60 5.76 -2.90 -23.41
CA ALA A 60 5.54 -4.17 -24.09
C ALA A 60 4.53 -4.04 -25.25
N LEU A 61 3.44 -3.27 -25.08
CA LEU A 61 2.48 -3.00 -26.14
C LEU A 61 3.09 -2.15 -27.29
N GLU A 62 3.94 -1.18 -26.96
CA GLU A 62 4.65 -0.36 -27.96
C GLU A 62 5.61 -1.20 -28.81
N TYR A 63 6.32 -2.16 -28.22
CA TYR A 63 7.12 -3.14 -28.97
C TYR A 63 6.28 -3.97 -29.96
N LEU A 64 4.99 -4.17 -29.66
CA LEU A 64 4.04 -4.83 -30.57
C LEU A 64 3.37 -3.87 -31.57
N GLY A 65 3.83 -2.60 -31.66
CA GLY A 65 3.37 -1.59 -32.58
C GLY A 65 2.10 -0.86 -32.18
N LEU A 66 1.68 -0.97 -30.94
CA LEU A 66 0.50 -0.25 -30.41
C LEU A 66 0.91 1.13 -29.87
N ASN A 67 0.17 2.18 -30.21
CA ASN A 67 0.37 3.51 -29.62
C ASN A 67 -0.38 3.59 -28.29
N THR A 68 0.37 3.77 -27.20
CA THR A 68 -0.15 3.83 -25.84
C THR A 68 -0.19 5.26 -25.28
N GLU A 69 0.38 6.24 -25.97
CA GLU A 69 0.64 7.61 -25.46
C GLU A 69 -0.60 8.34 -24.95
N ASN A 70 -1.72 8.25 -25.66
CA ASN A 70 -3.00 8.84 -25.23
C ASN A 70 -3.74 8.05 -24.14
N MET A 71 -3.36 6.81 -23.93
CA MET A 71 -4.02 5.90 -22.99
C MET A 71 -3.50 6.07 -21.57
N PHE A 72 -2.22 6.46 -21.40
CA PHE A 72 -1.55 6.64 -20.12
C PHE A 72 -2.13 7.75 -19.24
N ASN A 73 -2.77 8.75 -19.84
CA ASN A 73 -3.29 9.89 -19.09
C ASN A 73 -4.66 9.63 -18.47
N LEU A 74 -5.32 8.52 -18.81
CA LEU A 74 -6.70 8.25 -18.42
C LEU A 74 -6.87 7.34 -17.20
N ALA A 75 -5.86 6.55 -16.83
CA ALA A 75 -6.01 5.51 -15.79
C ALA A 75 -4.76 5.38 -14.91
N LYS A 76 -4.39 6.45 -14.22
CA LYS A 76 -3.29 6.40 -13.25
C LYS A 76 -3.84 6.18 -11.85
N PRO A 77 -3.85 4.92 -11.35
CA PRO A 77 -4.40 4.62 -10.06
C PRO A 77 -3.50 5.11 -8.92
N HIS A 78 -4.08 5.17 -7.74
CA HIS A 78 -3.37 5.28 -6.48
C HIS A 78 -3.13 3.89 -5.92
N ILE A 79 -1.94 3.65 -5.39
CA ILE A 79 -1.46 2.33 -4.98
C ILE A 79 -1.15 2.33 -3.49
N ILE A 80 -1.68 1.33 -2.78
CA ILE A 80 -1.17 0.92 -1.47
C ILE A 80 -0.30 -0.32 -1.69
N SER A 81 0.95 -0.24 -1.26
CA SER A 81 1.91 -1.34 -1.36
C SER A 81 2.10 -2.02 -0.02
N PHE A 82 2.02 -3.33 -0.03
CA PHE A 82 2.37 -4.21 1.09
C PHE A 82 3.44 -5.20 0.63
N SER A 83 4.19 -5.75 1.55
CA SER A 83 5.04 -6.91 1.33
C SER A 83 4.37 -8.17 1.87
N LYS A 84 4.61 -9.33 1.27
CA LYS A 84 4.29 -10.64 1.87
C LYS A 84 5.45 -11.21 2.70
N ALA A 85 6.56 -10.47 2.79
CA ALA A 85 7.76 -10.88 3.53
C ALA A 85 7.82 -10.17 4.88
N LYS A 86 7.60 -10.95 5.97
CA LYS A 86 7.75 -10.47 7.34
C LYS A 86 9.23 -10.35 7.71
N ASP A 87 9.58 -9.29 8.45
CA ASP A 87 10.89 -9.06 9.07
C ASP A 87 12.09 -9.26 8.11
N ARG A 88 12.06 -8.63 6.93
CA ARG A 88 13.09 -8.74 5.90
C ARG A 88 14.03 -7.53 5.91
N LEU A 89 15.35 -7.76 5.92
CA LEU A 89 16.37 -6.70 6.02
C LEU A 89 16.28 -5.68 4.86
N SER A 90 16.08 -6.13 3.62
CA SER A 90 15.93 -5.23 2.47
C SER A 90 14.73 -4.27 2.64
N MET A 91 13.61 -4.76 3.18
CA MET A 91 12.43 -3.95 3.47
C MET A 91 12.68 -2.92 4.57
N TRP A 92 13.40 -3.30 5.62
CA TRP A 92 13.82 -2.36 6.66
C TRP A 92 14.70 -1.24 6.11
N ARG A 93 15.63 -1.58 5.20
CA ARG A 93 16.52 -0.60 4.56
C ARG A 93 15.79 0.31 3.60
N GLY A 94 14.97 -0.24 2.72
CA GLY A 94 14.30 0.49 1.65
C GLY A 94 13.13 1.37 2.12
N TYR A 95 12.34 0.87 3.08
CA TYR A 95 11.02 1.46 3.38
C TYR A 95 10.85 1.92 4.83
N ALA A 96 11.67 1.46 5.76
CA ALA A 96 11.57 1.78 7.19
C ALA A 96 12.78 2.55 7.72
N ARG A 97 13.19 3.61 7.01
CA ARG A 97 14.28 4.51 7.45
C ARG A 97 15.54 3.76 7.87
N ASN A 98 15.99 2.81 7.05
CA ASN A 98 17.18 1.99 7.32
C ASN A 98 17.10 1.29 8.69
N GLY A 99 15.93 0.70 9.00
CA GLY A 99 15.71 -0.02 10.25
C GLY A 99 15.29 0.82 11.46
N SER A 100 15.17 2.14 11.31
CA SER A 100 14.69 3.06 12.36
C SER A 100 13.18 3.34 12.28
N GLY A 101 12.45 2.58 11.46
CA GLY A 101 11.00 2.67 11.29
C GLY A 101 10.28 1.48 11.91
N VAL A 102 9.10 1.19 11.36
CA VAL A 102 8.21 0.10 11.80
C VAL A 102 7.70 -0.71 10.64
N MET A 103 7.21 -1.91 10.93
CA MET A 103 6.39 -2.73 10.05
C MET A 103 5.01 -2.90 10.69
N LEU A 104 3.96 -2.65 9.94
CA LEU A 104 2.57 -2.85 10.34
C LEU A 104 2.07 -4.13 9.67
N GLU A 105 1.61 -5.11 10.47
CA GLU A 105 1.01 -6.34 9.98
C GLU A 105 -0.50 -6.20 9.91
N PHE A 106 -1.06 -6.51 8.75
CA PHE A 106 -2.49 -6.47 8.52
C PHE A 106 -3.05 -7.83 8.13
N ASP A 107 -4.29 -8.07 8.54
CA ASP A 107 -5.14 -9.12 7.96
C ASP A 107 -5.53 -8.69 6.54
N LYS A 108 -5.03 -9.40 5.53
CA LYS A 108 -5.23 -9.09 4.12
C LYS A 108 -6.70 -9.12 3.73
N THR A 109 -7.43 -10.19 4.08
CA THR A 109 -8.87 -10.31 3.78
C THR A 109 -9.68 -9.19 4.42
N GLY A 110 -9.35 -8.79 5.66
CA GLY A 110 -10.00 -7.66 6.34
C GLY A 110 -9.73 -6.33 5.64
N VAL A 111 -8.51 -6.10 5.15
CA VAL A 111 -8.16 -4.90 4.36
C VAL A 111 -8.97 -4.86 3.06
N GLU A 112 -9.00 -5.96 2.28
CA GLU A 112 -9.77 -6.07 1.04
C GLU A 112 -11.27 -5.81 1.29
N THR A 113 -11.81 -6.38 2.36
CA THR A 113 -13.21 -6.19 2.76
C THR A 113 -13.50 -4.74 3.12
N SER A 114 -12.62 -4.08 3.90
CA SER A 114 -12.76 -2.66 4.23
C SER A 114 -12.82 -1.79 2.97
N ILE A 115 -11.95 -2.03 2.01
CA ILE A 115 -11.91 -1.29 0.75
C ILE A 115 -13.16 -1.54 -0.08
N LYS A 116 -13.59 -2.78 -0.20
CA LYS A 116 -14.83 -3.13 -0.90
C LYS A 116 -16.03 -2.42 -0.30
N ASP A 117 -16.20 -2.46 1.02
CA ASP A 117 -17.33 -1.87 1.71
C ASP A 117 -17.36 -0.34 1.59
N PHE A 118 -16.19 0.30 1.75
CA PHE A 118 -16.13 1.77 1.83
C PHE A 118 -16.03 2.45 0.46
N TYR A 119 -15.45 1.78 -0.55
CA TYR A 119 -15.07 2.43 -1.81
C TYR A 119 -15.73 1.86 -3.07
N SER A 120 -16.42 0.72 -3.04
CA SER A 120 -17.00 0.10 -4.24
C SER A 120 -17.95 1.01 -5.04
N LYS A 121 -18.55 2.00 -4.40
CA LYS A 121 -19.47 2.97 -5.03
C LYS A 121 -18.84 4.34 -5.29
N LYS A 122 -17.61 4.58 -4.84
CA LYS A 122 -16.97 5.91 -4.82
C LYS A 122 -15.80 6.04 -5.79
N THR A 123 -15.28 4.93 -6.30
CA THR A 123 -14.09 4.88 -7.15
C THR A 123 -14.43 4.39 -8.55
N PHE A 124 -13.55 4.66 -9.51
CA PHE A 124 -13.64 4.10 -10.87
C PHE A 124 -13.29 2.61 -10.91
N GLY A 125 -12.93 2.02 -9.80
CA GLY A 125 -12.61 0.62 -9.61
C GLY A 125 -11.55 0.45 -8.52
N THR A 126 -11.59 -0.69 -7.85
CA THR A 126 -10.56 -1.16 -6.94
C THR A 126 -10.13 -2.55 -7.40
N ASP A 127 -8.84 -2.81 -7.39
CA ASP A 127 -8.28 -4.12 -7.69
C ASP A 127 -7.17 -4.45 -6.72
N HIS A 128 -6.85 -5.73 -6.57
CA HIS A 128 -5.78 -6.20 -5.70
C HIS A 128 -5.06 -7.38 -6.34
N PHE A 129 -3.74 -7.39 -6.24
CA PHE A 129 -2.92 -8.41 -6.89
C PHE A 129 -1.53 -8.53 -6.27
N ASP A 130 -0.94 -9.70 -6.42
CA ASP A 130 0.49 -9.91 -6.26
C ASP A 130 1.24 -9.30 -7.46
N CYS A 131 2.35 -8.60 -7.22
CA CYS A 131 3.16 -8.08 -8.32
C CYS A 131 3.76 -9.20 -9.16
N THR A 132 3.71 -9.03 -10.47
CA THR A 132 4.42 -9.87 -11.44
C THR A 132 5.74 -9.18 -11.78
N TYR A 133 6.85 -9.86 -11.46
CA TYR A 133 8.19 -9.32 -11.66
C TYR A 133 8.72 -9.72 -13.03
N THR A 134 8.91 -8.73 -13.92
CA THR A 134 9.28 -8.94 -15.31
C THR A 134 9.94 -7.70 -15.92
N THR A 135 10.32 -7.77 -17.20
CA THR A 135 10.70 -6.63 -18.03
C THR A 135 9.77 -6.53 -19.23
N ALA A 136 9.75 -5.39 -19.92
CA ALA A 136 8.90 -5.20 -21.09
C ALA A 136 9.24 -6.25 -22.19
N GLU A 137 10.53 -6.54 -22.42
CA GLU A 137 10.99 -7.50 -23.43
C GLU A 137 10.52 -8.94 -23.13
N LYS A 138 10.45 -9.33 -21.85
CA LYS A 138 9.93 -10.65 -21.48
C LYS A 138 8.43 -10.72 -21.62
N LEU A 139 7.75 -9.64 -21.25
CA LEU A 139 6.29 -9.57 -21.24
C LEU A 139 5.69 -9.61 -22.67
N ILE A 140 6.41 -9.16 -23.72
CA ILE A 140 5.96 -9.21 -25.12
C ILE A 140 5.43 -10.59 -25.52
N ASN A 141 6.06 -11.66 -25.02
CA ASN A 141 5.68 -13.03 -25.37
C ASN A 141 4.44 -13.55 -24.63
N GLU A 142 3.99 -12.84 -23.60
CA GLU A 142 2.90 -13.26 -22.71
C GLU A 142 1.69 -12.32 -22.81
N VAL A 143 1.88 -11.13 -23.35
CA VAL A 143 0.83 -10.11 -23.40
C VAL A 143 -0.13 -10.38 -24.57
N GLU A 144 -1.42 -10.41 -24.27
CA GLU A 144 -2.47 -10.41 -25.27
C GLU A 144 -2.69 -8.99 -25.81
N ILE A 145 -2.75 -8.85 -27.14
CA ILE A 145 -3.03 -7.58 -27.77
C ILE A 145 -4.49 -7.21 -27.55
N PRO A 146 -4.78 -6.09 -26.86
CA PRO A 146 -6.15 -5.63 -26.63
C PRO A 146 -6.89 -5.38 -27.97
N GLN A 147 -8.07 -5.98 -28.14
CA GLN A 147 -8.84 -5.92 -29.38
C GLN A 147 -9.82 -4.74 -29.43
N SER A 148 -10.13 -4.14 -28.28
CA SER A 148 -11.04 -2.99 -28.17
C SER A 148 -10.45 -1.91 -27.26
N ASP A 149 -11.00 -0.69 -27.32
CA ASP A 149 -10.59 0.40 -26.44
C ASP A 149 -10.94 0.09 -24.97
N LYS A 150 -11.98 -0.70 -24.73
CA LYS A 150 -12.33 -1.19 -23.40
C LYS A 150 -11.25 -2.14 -22.86
N ASP A 151 -10.77 -3.08 -23.69
CA ASP A 151 -9.70 -4.00 -23.30
C ASP A 151 -8.40 -3.25 -23.04
N LYS A 152 -8.09 -2.23 -23.86
CA LYS A 152 -6.95 -1.34 -23.63
C LYS A 152 -7.04 -0.62 -22.29
N TYR A 153 -8.21 -0.09 -21.94
CA TYR A 153 -8.43 0.56 -20.65
C TYR A 153 -8.18 -0.40 -19.48
N TYR A 154 -8.76 -1.61 -19.53
CA TYR A 154 -8.53 -2.63 -18.49
C TYR A 154 -7.08 -3.08 -18.40
N ALA A 155 -6.43 -3.26 -19.54
CA ALA A 155 -5.04 -3.66 -19.61
C ALA A 155 -4.10 -2.60 -19.00
N LEU A 156 -4.38 -1.32 -19.24
CA LEU A 156 -3.61 -0.22 -18.64
C LEU A 156 -3.89 -0.02 -17.15
N SER A 157 -5.14 -0.21 -16.72
CA SER A 157 -5.46 -0.16 -15.29
C SER A 157 -4.71 -1.26 -14.53
N ASN A 158 -4.49 -2.41 -15.17
CA ASN A 158 -3.71 -3.53 -14.62
C ASN A 158 -2.18 -3.34 -14.78
N SER A 159 -1.70 -2.29 -15.44
CA SER A 159 -0.26 -2.02 -15.58
C SER A 159 0.48 -1.91 -14.24
N ALA A 160 -0.24 -1.50 -13.19
CA ALA A 160 0.26 -1.46 -11.82
C ALA A 160 0.65 -2.83 -11.24
N LYS A 161 0.25 -3.93 -11.88
CA LYS A 161 0.63 -5.30 -11.50
C LYS A 161 2.10 -5.62 -11.82
N TYR A 162 2.66 -4.98 -12.84
CA TYR A 162 3.99 -5.31 -13.34
C TYR A 162 5.05 -4.45 -12.67
N LYS A 163 6.11 -5.10 -12.20
CA LYS A 163 7.25 -4.46 -11.55
C LYS A 163 8.55 -5.04 -12.10
N HIS A 164 9.59 -4.22 -12.16
CA HIS A 164 10.90 -4.68 -12.65
C HIS A 164 11.44 -5.81 -11.76
N GLU A 165 12.01 -6.84 -12.38
CA GLU A 165 12.46 -8.07 -11.70
C GLU A 165 13.54 -7.85 -10.62
N ALA A 166 14.29 -6.74 -10.68
CA ALA A 166 15.25 -6.34 -9.65
C ALA A 166 14.60 -6.10 -8.27
N PHE A 167 13.29 -5.92 -8.20
CA PHE A 167 12.53 -5.69 -6.97
C PHE A 167 11.82 -6.94 -6.44
N ASN A 168 12.10 -8.13 -6.96
CA ASN A 168 11.38 -9.36 -6.62
C ASN A 168 11.47 -9.72 -5.13
N GLU A 169 12.53 -9.27 -4.44
CA GLU A 169 12.71 -9.49 -3.01
C GLU A 169 11.67 -8.78 -2.14
N GLU A 170 10.96 -7.79 -2.68
CA GLU A 170 9.89 -7.08 -1.97
C GLU A 170 8.66 -7.96 -1.76
N CYS A 171 8.47 -9.00 -2.58
CA CYS A 171 7.30 -9.90 -2.53
C CYS A 171 6.00 -9.10 -2.42
N GLU A 172 5.83 -8.11 -3.29
CA GLU A 172 4.83 -7.06 -3.13
C GLU A 172 3.42 -7.55 -3.46
N TYR A 173 2.49 -7.15 -2.60
CA TYR A 173 1.05 -7.21 -2.81
C TYR A 173 0.51 -5.78 -2.88
N ARG A 174 -0.29 -5.49 -3.88
CA ARG A 174 -0.82 -4.15 -4.15
C ARG A 174 -2.33 -4.10 -4.11
N ILE A 175 -2.82 -2.94 -3.66
CA ILE A 175 -4.19 -2.53 -3.85
C ILE A 175 -4.17 -1.30 -4.73
N SER A 176 -4.87 -1.38 -5.86
CA SER A 176 -4.99 -0.34 -6.88
C SER A 176 -6.36 0.32 -6.77
N ILE A 177 -6.40 1.64 -6.71
CA ILE A 177 -7.63 2.43 -6.53
C ILE A 177 -7.69 3.50 -7.60
N GLY A 178 -8.67 3.37 -8.49
CA GLY A 178 -8.99 4.39 -9.49
C GLY A 178 -9.82 5.50 -8.86
N THR A 179 -9.32 6.74 -8.86
CA THR A 179 -10.01 7.88 -8.27
C THR A 179 -10.19 9.02 -9.25
N PRO A 180 -11.23 9.86 -9.07
CA PRO A 180 -11.33 11.14 -9.76
C PRO A 180 -10.16 12.06 -9.33
N PRO A 181 -9.57 12.85 -10.25
CA PRO A 181 -8.41 13.73 -9.96
C PRO A 181 -8.63 14.79 -8.88
N ARG A 182 -9.86 14.96 -8.37
CA ARG A 182 -10.23 16.02 -7.40
C ARG A 182 -10.03 15.65 -5.94
N GLU A 183 -9.66 14.41 -5.63
CA GLU A 183 -9.53 13.91 -4.25
C GLU A 183 -8.09 13.84 -3.76
N ASP A 184 -7.12 14.21 -4.61
CA ASP A 184 -5.70 14.17 -4.27
C ASP A 184 -5.36 15.11 -3.12
N LYS A 185 -4.68 14.55 -2.12
CA LYS A 185 -3.92 15.26 -1.10
C LYS A 185 -2.44 15.23 -1.49
N PHE A 186 -1.63 16.05 -0.82
CA PHE A 186 -0.23 16.17 -1.17
C PHE A 186 0.67 16.12 0.06
N TYR A 187 1.84 15.48 -0.08
CA TYR A 187 2.91 15.54 0.91
C TYR A 187 4.28 15.67 0.23
N ILE A 188 5.30 16.04 1.01
CA ILE A 188 6.66 16.14 0.50
C ILE A 188 7.43 14.86 0.85
N ARG A 189 8.05 14.25 -0.18
CA ARG A 189 8.95 13.11 -0.03
C ARG A 189 10.23 13.37 -0.83
N ASN A 190 11.38 13.45 -0.14
CA ASN A 190 12.68 13.68 -0.76
C ASN A 190 12.71 14.89 -1.72
N GLY A 191 12.07 16.01 -1.34
CA GLY A 191 12.01 17.23 -2.15
C GLY A 191 11.01 17.21 -3.30
N VAL A 192 10.19 16.17 -3.41
CA VAL A 192 9.13 16.05 -4.43
C VAL A 192 7.76 16.14 -3.76
N ILE A 193 6.84 16.90 -4.36
CA ILE A 193 5.43 16.94 -3.97
C ILE A 193 4.75 15.70 -4.55
N VAL A 194 4.21 14.85 -3.69
CA VAL A 194 3.62 13.55 -4.05
C VAL A 194 2.12 13.57 -3.82
N PRO A 195 1.30 13.34 -4.85
CA PRO A 195 -0.14 13.18 -4.69
C PRO A 195 -0.49 11.82 -4.06
N TYR A 196 -1.49 11.82 -3.19
CA TYR A 196 -2.01 10.63 -2.54
C TYR A 196 -3.48 10.80 -2.16
N ILE A 197 -4.13 9.70 -1.84
CA ILE A 197 -5.44 9.66 -1.21
C ILE A 197 -5.35 8.88 0.10
N ASP A 198 -6.17 9.24 1.09
CA ASP A 198 -6.29 8.48 2.33
C ASP A 198 -7.34 7.37 2.15
N ILE A 199 -6.96 6.16 2.46
CA ILE A 199 -7.83 4.98 2.38
C ILE A 199 -8.11 4.48 3.79
N ALA A 200 -9.40 4.50 4.16
CA ALA A 200 -9.88 4.00 5.44
C ALA A 200 -9.83 2.46 5.48
N ILE A 201 -9.25 1.92 6.52
CA ILE A 201 -9.17 0.50 6.83
C ILE A 201 -9.66 0.30 8.25
N ARG A 202 -10.52 -0.70 8.49
CA ARG A 202 -10.97 -1.03 9.86
C ARG A 202 -9.78 -1.32 10.76
N THR A 203 -9.78 -0.76 11.96
CA THR A 203 -8.64 -0.89 12.90
C THR A 203 -8.38 -2.32 13.31
N GLU A 204 -9.39 -3.17 13.37
CA GLU A 204 -9.23 -4.59 13.69
C GLU A 204 -8.42 -5.37 12.65
N CYS A 205 -8.18 -4.81 11.46
CA CYS A 205 -7.27 -5.39 10.46
C CYS A 205 -5.80 -5.28 10.86
N LEU A 206 -5.43 -4.28 11.69
CA LEU A 206 -4.06 -4.12 12.21
C LEU A 206 -3.82 -5.14 13.32
N LYS A 207 -2.88 -6.07 13.13
CA LYS A 207 -2.59 -7.16 14.06
C LYS A 207 -1.32 -6.95 14.86
N GLU A 208 -0.28 -6.39 14.23
CA GLU A 208 1.01 -6.19 14.88
C GLU A 208 1.66 -4.88 14.42
N ILE A 209 2.39 -4.26 15.33
CA ILE A 209 3.35 -3.20 15.06
C ILE A 209 4.73 -3.70 15.46
N MET A 210 5.55 -4.08 14.48
CA MET A 210 6.92 -4.52 14.74
C MET A 210 7.86 -3.32 14.64
N LEU A 211 8.63 -3.09 15.70
CA LEU A 211 9.66 -2.06 15.75
C LEU A 211 10.89 -2.53 14.99
N GLY A 212 11.45 -1.67 14.16
CA GLY A 212 12.67 -1.96 13.42
C GLY A 212 13.88 -2.18 14.34
N PRO A 213 14.93 -2.84 13.84
CA PRO A 213 16.09 -3.22 14.64
C PRO A 213 16.81 -2.03 15.30
N GLY A 214 16.76 -0.84 14.68
CA GLY A 214 17.37 0.41 15.18
C GLY A 214 16.50 1.24 16.13
N VAL A 215 15.25 0.79 16.42
CA VAL A 215 14.32 1.56 17.29
C VAL A 215 14.56 1.25 18.77
N ASP A 216 14.53 2.30 19.62
CA ASP A 216 14.45 2.14 21.10
C ASP A 216 13.11 1.48 21.45
N LYS A 217 13.15 0.19 21.85
CA LYS A 217 11.95 -0.61 22.08
C LYS A 217 11.11 -0.04 23.20
N ASP A 218 11.69 0.20 24.37
CA ASP A 218 10.93 0.44 25.60
C ASP A 218 10.16 1.76 25.52
N LYS A 219 10.84 2.84 25.12
CA LYS A 219 10.21 4.16 24.96
C LYS A 219 9.15 4.18 23.87
N THR A 220 9.47 3.57 22.72
CA THR A 220 8.57 3.58 21.57
C THR A 220 7.34 2.71 21.81
N GLN A 221 7.51 1.53 22.42
CA GLN A 221 6.41 0.64 22.79
C GLN A 221 5.45 1.33 23.76
N TYR A 222 5.97 1.97 24.81
CA TYR A 222 5.14 2.73 25.77
C TYR A 222 4.32 3.82 25.06
N ALA A 223 4.95 4.59 24.16
CA ALA A 223 4.26 5.65 23.44
C ALA A 223 3.15 5.11 22.52
N ILE A 224 3.43 4.02 21.78
CA ILE A 224 2.44 3.36 20.90
C ILE A 224 1.26 2.84 21.73
N GLN A 225 1.51 2.13 22.83
CA GLN A 225 0.46 1.63 23.72
C GLN A 225 -0.42 2.76 24.26
N SER A 226 0.20 3.89 24.64
CA SER A 226 -0.53 5.06 25.13
C SER A 226 -1.45 5.67 24.07
N ILE A 227 -1.02 5.68 22.79
CA ILE A 227 -1.83 6.19 21.67
C ILE A 227 -2.98 5.22 21.40
N LEU A 228 -2.69 3.92 21.27
CA LEU A 228 -3.70 2.89 20.99
C LEU A 228 -4.79 2.89 22.06
N LYS A 229 -4.39 2.90 23.35
CA LYS A 229 -5.33 2.97 24.48
C LYS A 229 -6.22 4.22 24.42
N ARG A 230 -5.68 5.38 24.05
CA ARG A 230 -6.44 6.63 23.91
C ARG A 230 -7.45 6.56 22.77
N LYS A 231 -7.07 5.90 21.66
CA LYS A 231 -7.85 5.87 20.43
C LYS A 231 -8.88 4.74 20.37
N LEU A 232 -8.55 3.59 20.96
CA LEU A 232 -9.33 2.35 20.86
C LEU A 232 -9.88 1.88 22.22
N GLY A 233 -9.52 2.55 23.32
CA GLY A 233 -9.90 2.14 24.67
C GLY A 233 -9.05 0.97 25.21
N GLU A 234 -9.51 0.34 26.28
CA GLU A 234 -8.82 -0.80 26.91
C GLU A 234 -8.79 -2.05 26.01
N ASP A 235 -9.69 -2.16 25.05
CA ASP A 235 -9.80 -3.28 24.09
C ASP A 235 -8.70 -3.28 23.02
N CYS A 236 -7.74 -2.34 23.07
CA CYS A 236 -6.63 -2.26 22.11
C CYS A 236 -5.61 -3.43 22.20
N THR A 237 -5.86 -4.44 23.02
CA THR A 237 -5.01 -5.62 23.21
C THR A 237 -4.90 -6.53 21.97
N PHE A 238 -5.72 -6.29 20.95
CA PHE A 238 -5.65 -7.05 19.69
C PHE A 238 -4.46 -6.66 18.80
N VAL A 239 -3.78 -5.52 19.10
CA VAL A 239 -2.57 -5.10 18.37
C VAL A 239 -1.33 -5.48 19.17
N GLU A 240 -0.57 -6.44 18.68
CA GLU A 240 0.70 -6.84 19.29
C GLU A 240 1.80 -5.80 18.97
N ILE A 241 2.70 -5.55 19.92
CA ILE A 241 3.89 -4.70 19.68
C ILE A 241 5.14 -5.54 19.91
N THR A 242 5.88 -5.78 18.85
CA THR A 242 7.09 -6.60 18.84
C THR A 242 8.33 -5.82 18.39
N LYS A 243 9.48 -6.47 18.32
CA LYS A 243 10.72 -5.92 17.75
C LYS A 243 11.35 -6.93 16.80
N SER A 244 11.86 -6.43 15.68
CA SER A 244 12.66 -7.20 14.73
C SER A 244 13.80 -7.94 15.44
N GLN A 245 14.00 -9.20 15.05
CA GLN A 245 15.11 -10.04 15.52
C GLN A 245 16.35 -9.92 14.63
N ILE A 246 16.29 -9.14 13.57
CA ILE A 246 17.44 -8.96 12.66
C ILE A 246 18.56 -8.22 13.40
N PRO A 247 19.77 -8.79 13.46
CA PRO A 247 20.92 -8.18 14.14
C PRO A 247 21.55 -7.07 13.28
N PHE A 248 20.80 -5.99 13.08
CA PHE A 248 21.20 -4.86 12.25
C PHE A 248 21.49 -3.63 13.12
N ILE A 249 22.68 -3.05 12.96
CA ILE A 249 23.11 -1.82 13.62
C ILE A 249 23.15 -0.73 12.56
N ASN A 250 22.44 0.35 12.81
CA ASN A 250 22.49 1.56 12.00
C ASN A 250 23.62 2.44 12.54
N ASN A 251 24.74 2.49 11.85
CA ASN A 251 25.89 3.34 12.21
C ASN A 251 25.70 4.76 11.70
#